data_3941fa93893c25e5cac23dafd2e71d56
#
_entry.id   3941fa93893c25e5cac23dafd2e71d56
#
_cell.length_a   1.000
_cell.length_b   1.000
_cell.length_c   1.000
_cell.angle_alpha   90.00
_cell.angle_beta   90.00
_cell.angle_gamma   90.00
#
_symmetry.space_group_name_H-M   'P 1'
#
loop_
_entity.id
_entity.type
_entity.pdbx_description
1 polymer ?
#
loop_
_entity_poly.entity_id
_entity_poly.type
_entity_poly.pdbx_seq_one_letter_code
_entity_poly.pdbx_strand_id
1 'polypeptide(L)'
;HTAIRRQRQMCIRDREMPGTGGELAKHLIERFSLNDVKVEVTELGDHYDPIEKKVRLSKENYESKSLTAIAIAAHEVGHAIQDQQGDRRLAIRTKMVPIIDKVARLSAVIISLSPVIGIITRHPMPFSLLLLLGLSGFIARMMVHAVTLPIEFDASFSKALPLLREGEYISQSNEKAVGHVLRAAALTYVSAALCLLYTSDAADE
;
A
#
# COMPACT_ATOMS: atom_id res chain seq x y z
N HIS A 1 -20.93 4.37 18.69
CA HIS A 1 -22.02 4.93 17.85
C HIS A 1 -21.57 5.98 16.85
N THR A 2 -20.51 6.78 17.13
CA THR A 2 -20.00 7.83 16.22
C THR A 2 -19.20 7.27 15.03
N ALA A 3 -18.45 6.18 15.20
CA ALA A 3 -17.66 5.57 14.12
C ALA A 3 -18.57 4.92 13.06
N ILE A 4 -19.62 4.21 13.48
CA ILE A 4 -20.60 3.58 12.57
C ILE A 4 -21.41 4.65 11.81
N ARG A 5 -21.70 5.79 12.44
CA ARG A 5 -22.39 6.92 11.79
C ARG A 5 -21.49 7.61 10.75
N ARG A 6 -20.17 7.72 11.01
CA ARG A 6 -19.20 8.22 10.02
C ARG A 6 -19.04 7.28 8.84
N GLN A 7 -18.98 5.96 9.09
CA GLN A 7 -18.93 4.94 8.02
C GLN A 7 -20.21 4.95 7.17
N ARG A 8 -21.41 5.05 7.78
CA ARG A 8 -22.66 5.17 7.03
C ARG A 8 -22.79 6.50 6.25
N GLN A 9 -22.27 7.61 6.77
CA GLN A 9 -22.26 8.89 6.05
C GLN A 9 -21.24 8.88 4.89
N MET A 10 -20.13 8.17 5.03
CA MET A 10 -19.19 7.92 3.93
C MET A 10 -19.83 7.07 2.82
N CYS A 11 -20.48 5.96 3.16
CA CYS A 11 -21.19 5.10 2.20
C CYS A 11 -22.38 5.81 1.50
N ILE A 12 -23.03 6.80 2.11
CA ILE A 12 -24.15 7.54 1.50
C ILE A 12 -23.66 8.58 0.50
N ARG A 13 -22.50 9.22 0.72
CA ARG A 13 -21.85 10.12 -0.24
C ARG A 13 -21.21 9.40 -1.43
N ASP A 14 -20.97 8.11 -1.29
CA ASP A 14 -20.25 7.29 -2.26
C ASP A 14 -21.07 6.91 -3.53
N ARG A 15 -22.37 7.23 -3.62
CA ARG A 15 -23.22 6.70 -4.70
C ARG A 15 -23.46 7.65 -5.87
N GLU A 16 -22.83 8.82 -5.91
CA GLU A 16 -23.14 9.85 -6.91
C GLU A 16 -22.06 10.09 -7.96
N MET A 17 -21.09 9.18 -8.08
CA MET A 17 -20.03 9.35 -9.08
C MET A 17 -20.52 8.90 -10.47
N PRO A 18 -20.16 9.62 -11.55
CA PRO A 18 -20.66 9.35 -12.91
C PRO A 18 -20.14 8.02 -13.48
N GLY A 19 -19.01 7.49 -12.97
CA GLY A 19 -18.39 6.25 -13.43
C GLY A 19 -17.87 5.38 -12.30
N THR A 20 -17.47 4.15 -12.63
CA THR A 20 -16.84 3.21 -11.70
C THR A 20 -15.34 3.47 -11.56
N GLY A 21 -14.69 2.91 -10.51
CA GLY A 21 -13.23 3.00 -10.38
C GLY A 21 -12.51 2.38 -11.57
N GLY A 22 -13.00 1.25 -12.10
CA GLY A 22 -12.43 0.61 -13.28
C GLY A 22 -12.56 1.45 -14.55
N GLU A 23 -13.70 2.13 -14.75
CA GLU A 23 -13.92 3.07 -15.85
C GLU A 23 -12.99 4.28 -15.74
N LEU A 24 -12.85 4.85 -14.55
CA LEU A 24 -11.92 5.96 -14.31
C LEU A 24 -10.48 5.54 -14.59
N ALA A 25 -10.03 4.39 -14.08
CA ALA A 25 -8.67 3.90 -14.31
C ALA A 25 -8.36 3.79 -15.80
N LYS A 26 -9.26 3.20 -16.60
CA LYS A 26 -9.11 3.10 -18.05
C LYS A 26 -9.05 4.46 -18.73
N HIS A 27 -9.96 5.37 -18.35
CA HIS A 27 -10.00 6.73 -18.89
C HIS A 27 -8.70 7.49 -18.59
N LEU A 28 -8.15 7.37 -17.37
CA LEU A 28 -6.90 8.02 -16.99
C LEU A 28 -5.70 7.44 -17.73
N ILE A 29 -5.66 6.13 -17.94
CA ILE A 29 -4.63 5.44 -18.74
C ILE A 29 -4.61 6.00 -20.17
N GLU A 30 -5.77 6.14 -20.79
CA GLU A 30 -5.90 6.74 -22.13
C GLU A 30 -5.47 8.21 -22.13
N ARG A 31 -5.98 9.00 -21.19
CA ARG A 31 -5.68 10.43 -21.07
C ARG A 31 -4.20 10.74 -20.91
N PHE A 32 -3.46 9.90 -20.15
CA PHE A 32 -2.02 10.05 -19.93
C PHE A 32 -1.15 9.24 -20.89
N SER A 33 -1.76 8.63 -21.91
CA SER A 33 -1.06 7.83 -22.93
C SER A 33 -0.18 6.73 -22.31
N LEU A 34 -0.70 6.06 -21.28
CA LEU A 34 -0.05 4.92 -20.62
C LEU A 34 -0.32 3.64 -21.41
N ASN A 35 0.10 3.59 -22.69
CA ASN A 35 -0.33 2.58 -23.68
C ASN A 35 0.03 1.14 -23.29
N ASP A 36 1.05 0.94 -22.45
CA ASP A 36 1.50 -0.38 -22.01
C ASP A 36 0.76 -0.85 -20.74
N VAL A 37 -0.05 0.02 -20.12
CA VAL A 37 -0.73 -0.28 -18.86
C VAL A 37 -2.13 -0.80 -19.09
N LYS A 38 -2.49 -1.92 -18.43
CA LYS A 38 -3.82 -2.52 -18.48
C LYS A 38 -4.51 -2.45 -17.12
N VAL A 39 -5.86 -2.47 -17.13
CA VAL A 39 -6.66 -2.54 -15.90
C VAL A 39 -7.26 -3.93 -15.77
N GLU A 40 -7.07 -4.57 -14.62
CA GLU A 40 -7.58 -5.91 -14.31
C GLU A 40 -8.27 -5.92 -12.93
N VAL A 41 -9.18 -6.88 -12.75
CA VAL A 41 -9.75 -7.19 -11.43
C VAL A 41 -8.85 -8.20 -10.71
N THR A 42 -8.69 -8.05 -9.40
CA THR A 42 -7.88 -8.93 -8.56
C THR A 42 -8.56 -9.23 -7.22
N GLU A 43 -8.20 -10.35 -6.60
CA GLU A 43 -8.57 -10.69 -5.22
C GLU A 43 -7.45 -10.35 -4.20
N LEU A 44 -6.28 -9.94 -4.69
CA LEU A 44 -5.09 -9.66 -3.86
C LEU A 44 -5.05 -8.24 -3.28
N GLY A 45 -6.14 -7.46 -3.47
CA GLY A 45 -6.19 -6.06 -3.10
C GLY A 45 -5.68 -5.12 -4.20
N ASP A 46 -6.04 -3.83 -4.05
CA ASP A 46 -5.74 -2.82 -5.06
C ASP A 46 -4.24 -2.54 -5.11
N HIS A 47 -3.65 -2.56 -6.30
CA HIS A 47 -2.24 -2.25 -6.51
C HIS A 47 -1.89 -2.03 -7.99
N TYR A 48 -0.83 -1.26 -8.23
CA TYR A 48 -0.14 -1.21 -9.51
C TYR A 48 1.04 -2.19 -9.54
N ASP A 49 1.09 -3.02 -10.58
CA ASP A 49 2.21 -3.92 -10.85
C ASP A 49 3.14 -3.31 -11.91
N PRO A 50 4.32 -2.80 -11.53
CA PRO A 50 5.24 -2.16 -12.47
C PRO A 50 5.98 -3.17 -13.38
N ILE A 51 5.98 -4.46 -13.04
CA ILE A 51 6.61 -5.51 -13.84
C ILE A 51 5.67 -5.90 -14.98
N GLU A 52 4.41 -6.21 -14.66
CA GLU A 52 3.40 -6.59 -15.65
C GLU A 52 2.70 -5.39 -16.29
N LYS A 53 2.97 -4.16 -15.81
CA LYS A 53 2.31 -2.92 -16.26
C LYS A 53 0.79 -3.01 -16.15
N LYS A 54 0.32 -3.34 -14.94
CA LYS A 54 -1.10 -3.54 -14.69
C LYS A 54 -1.57 -2.77 -13.46
N VAL A 55 -2.64 -2.04 -13.62
CA VAL A 55 -3.45 -1.51 -12.52
C VAL A 55 -4.45 -2.59 -12.14
N ARG A 56 -4.32 -3.14 -10.94
CA ARG A 56 -5.20 -4.18 -10.41
C ARG A 56 -6.08 -3.60 -9.33
N LEU A 57 -7.38 -3.73 -9.52
CA LEU A 57 -8.39 -3.27 -8.57
C LEU A 57 -9.17 -4.46 -8.04
N SER A 58 -9.53 -4.41 -6.76
CA SER A 58 -10.50 -5.34 -6.19
C SER A 58 -11.82 -5.23 -6.94
N LYS A 59 -12.59 -6.30 -7.01
CA LYS A 59 -13.90 -6.31 -7.67
C LYS A 59 -14.79 -5.18 -7.16
N GLU A 60 -14.77 -4.94 -5.85
CA GLU A 60 -15.53 -3.87 -5.21
C GLU A 60 -15.13 -2.49 -5.76
N ASN A 61 -13.85 -2.17 -5.82
CA ASN A 61 -13.37 -0.88 -6.31
C ASN A 61 -13.45 -0.76 -7.84
N TYR A 62 -13.38 -1.87 -8.56
CA TYR A 62 -13.52 -1.86 -10.02
C TYR A 62 -14.95 -1.57 -10.47
N GLU A 63 -15.97 -2.15 -9.81
CA GLU A 63 -17.38 -2.05 -10.19
C GLU A 63 -18.13 -0.93 -9.46
N SER A 64 -17.59 -0.42 -8.35
CA SER A 64 -18.26 0.61 -7.54
C SER A 64 -18.12 2.00 -8.15
N LYS A 65 -19.21 2.78 -8.01
CA LYS A 65 -19.25 4.24 -8.29
C LYS A 65 -18.98 5.07 -7.04
N SER A 66 -18.32 4.48 -6.03
CA SER A 66 -18.05 5.14 -4.78
C SER A 66 -16.87 6.12 -4.89
N LEU A 67 -16.89 7.15 -4.05
CA LEU A 67 -15.78 8.09 -3.94
C LEU A 67 -14.46 7.41 -3.56
N THR A 68 -14.55 6.35 -2.73
CA THR A 68 -13.42 5.51 -2.35
C THR A 68 -12.83 4.78 -3.54
N ALA A 69 -13.68 4.15 -4.38
CA ALA A 69 -13.24 3.45 -5.58
C ALA A 69 -12.54 4.39 -6.58
N ILE A 70 -13.09 5.59 -6.76
CA ILE A 70 -12.50 6.64 -7.61
C ILE A 70 -11.14 7.09 -7.07
N ALA A 71 -11.02 7.32 -5.75
CA ALA A 71 -9.77 7.74 -5.12
C ALA A 71 -8.68 6.65 -5.23
N ILE A 72 -9.03 5.38 -4.97
CA ILE A 72 -8.11 4.24 -5.07
C ILE A 72 -7.69 4.02 -6.53
N ALA A 73 -8.62 4.03 -7.48
CA ALA A 73 -8.29 3.89 -8.89
C ALA A 73 -7.31 4.98 -9.37
N ALA A 74 -7.53 6.24 -8.97
CA ALA A 74 -6.62 7.33 -9.27
C ALA A 74 -5.25 7.17 -8.60
N HIS A 75 -5.20 6.61 -7.38
CA HIS A 75 -3.96 6.33 -6.67
C HIS A 75 -3.11 5.28 -7.41
N GLU A 76 -3.72 4.17 -7.84
CA GLU A 76 -3.01 3.12 -8.56
C GLU A 76 -2.55 3.58 -9.96
N VAL A 77 -3.34 4.41 -10.63
CA VAL A 77 -2.89 5.08 -11.86
C VAL A 77 -1.77 6.09 -11.56
N GLY A 78 -1.78 6.73 -10.39
CA GLY A 78 -0.67 7.59 -9.91
C GLY A 78 0.67 6.84 -9.89
N HIS A 79 0.69 5.59 -9.43
CA HIS A 79 1.88 4.73 -9.50
C HIS A 79 2.28 4.38 -10.95
N ALA A 80 1.31 4.16 -11.84
CA ALA A 80 1.60 3.95 -13.25
C ALA A 80 2.25 5.18 -13.91
N ILE A 81 1.81 6.38 -13.52
CA ILE A 81 2.42 7.64 -13.98
C ILE A 81 3.86 7.80 -13.42
N GLN A 82 4.09 7.48 -12.14
CA GLN A 82 5.45 7.47 -11.56
C GLN A 82 6.38 6.53 -12.34
N ASP A 83 5.89 5.35 -12.69
CA ASP A 83 6.65 4.36 -13.45
C ASP A 83 6.97 4.84 -14.87
N GLN A 84 5.99 5.42 -15.58
CA GLN A 84 6.21 6.04 -16.88
C GLN A 84 7.23 7.20 -16.83
N GLN A 85 7.21 7.97 -15.74
CA GLN A 85 8.17 9.05 -15.51
C GLN A 85 9.56 8.57 -15.10
N GLY A 86 9.75 7.26 -14.91
CA GLY A 86 11.01 6.65 -14.53
C GLY A 86 11.42 6.99 -13.09
N ASP A 87 10.47 7.08 -12.13
CA ASP A 87 10.79 7.38 -10.74
C ASP A 87 11.71 6.30 -10.16
N ARG A 88 12.95 6.71 -9.87
CA ARG A 88 13.99 5.81 -9.33
C ARG A 88 13.58 5.20 -7.99
N ARG A 89 12.80 5.89 -7.17
CA ARG A 89 12.33 5.42 -5.87
C ARG A 89 11.38 4.24 -6.05
N LEU A 90 10.42 4.35 -6.99
CA LEU A 90 9.51 3.25 -7.33
C LEU A 90 10.29 2.04 -7.89
N ALA A 91 11.25 2.27 -8.78
CA ALA A 91 12.09 1.19 -9.33
C ALA A 91 12.93 0.48 -8.26
N ILE A 92 13.48 1.21 -7.30
CA ILE A 92 14.22 0.66 -6.16
C ILE A 92 13.28 -0.16 -5.28
N ARG A 93 12.11 0.39 -4.90
CA ARG A 93 11.08 -0.30 -4.12
C ARG A 93 10.71 -1.64 -4.75
N THR A 94 10.40 -1.64 -6.04
CA THR A 94 10.00 -2.84 -6.80
C THR A 94 11.03 -3.96 -6.72
N LYS A 95 12.31 -3.62 -6.73
CA LYS A 95 13.41 -4.59 -6.61
C LYS A 95 13.67 -5.02 -5.16
N MET A 96 13.57 -4.10 -4.21
CA MET A 96 13.92 -4.36 -2.81
C MET A 96 12.83 -5.13 -2.05
N VAL A 97 11.55 -4.83 -2.27
CA VAL A 97 10.45 -5.44 -1.51
C VAL A 97 10.50 -6.97 -1.54
N PRO A 98 10.58 -7.67 -2.68
CA PRO A 98 10.59 -9.13 -2.70
C PRO A 98 11.83 -9.74 -2.03
N ILE A 99 12.98 -9.04 -2.05
CA ILE A 99 14.21 -9.49 -1.39
C ILE A 99 14.04 -9.37 0.13
N ILE A 100 13.60 -8.22 0.60
CA ILE A 100 13.41 -7.95 2.03
C ILE A 100 12.30 -8.84 2.63
N ASP A 101 11.25 -9.14 1.90
CA ASP A 101 10.22 -10.08 2.36
C ASP A 101 10.75 -11.51 2.54
N LYS A 102 11.67 -11.95 1.67
CA LYS A 102 12.35 -13.24 1.86
C LYS A 102 13.26 -13.22 3.09
N VAL A 103 14.03 -12.14 3.26
CA VAL A 103 14.91 -11.95 4.42
C VAL A 103 14.09 -11.90 5.71
N ALA A 104 13.00 -11.16 5.74
CA ALA A 104 12.11 -11.05 6.91
C ALA A 104 11.48 -12.40 7.30
N ARG A 105 11.06 -13.22 6.31
CA ARG A 105 10.57 -14.58 6.57
C ARG A 105 11.64 -15.49 7.16
N LEU A 106 12.86 -15.44 6.61
CA LEU A 106 13.98 -16.20 7.14
C LEU A 106 14.32 -15.75 8.57
N SER A 107 14.32 -14.44 8.82
CA SER A 107 14.57 -13.85 10.14
C SER A 107 13.54 -14.30 11.17
N ALA A 108 12.26 -14.39 10.81
CA ALA A 108 11.21 -14.89 11.70
C ALA A 108 11.47 -16.35 12.10
N VAL A 109 11.89 -17.20 11.17
CA VAL A 109 12.28 -18.60 11.46
C VAL A 109 13.49 -18.64 12.40
N ILE A 110 14.50 -17.83 12.17
CA ILE A 110 15.71 -17.75 13.02
C ILE A 110 15.34 -17.33 14.44
N ILE A 111 14.49 -16.31 14.60
CA ILE A 111 14.01 -15.87 15.93
C ILE A 111 13.26 -16.99 16.63
N SER A 112 12.34 -17.68 15.93
CA SER A 112 11.54 -18.77 16.50
C SER A 112 12.41 -19.96 16.96
N LEU A 113 13.52 -20.23 16.28
CA LEU A 113 14.43 -21.33 16.62
C LEU A 113 15.49 -20.94 17.67
N SER A 114 15.73 -19.65 17.90
CA SER A 114 16.79 -19.18 18.79
C SER A 114 16.66 -19.67 20.24
N PRO A 115 15.47 -19.74 20.89
CA PRO A 115 15.33 -20.29 22.23
C PRO A 115 15.68 -21.78 22.31
N VAL A 116 15.29 -22.55 21.31
CA VAL A 116 15.59 -24.01 21.25
C VAL A 116 17.09 -24.25 21.19
N ILE A 117 17.81 -23.48 20.38
CA ILE A 117 19.27 -23.56 20.28
C ILE A 117 19.93 -23.13 21.58
N GLY A 118 19.41 -22.11 22.26
CA GLY A 118 19.88 -21.69 23.57
C GLY A 118 19.77 -22.79 24.62
N ILE A 119 18.64 -23.53 24.65
CA ILE A 119 18.39 -24.66 25.57
C ILE A 119 19.36 -25.81 25.27
N ILE A 120 19.53 -26.14 23.98
CA ILE A 120 20.39 -27.28 23.57
C ILE A 120 21.88 -27.01 23.87
N THR A 121 22.32 -25.81 23.53
CA THR A 121 23.77 -25.45 23.72
C THR A 121 24.10 -25.10 25.17
N ARG A 122 23.11 -24.83 25.99
CA ARG A 122 23.27 -24.35 27.38
C ARG A 122 24.23 -23.17 27.52
N HIS A 123 24.36 -22.37 26.46
CA HIS A 123 25.25 -21.23 26.38
C HIS A 123 24.48 -20.03 25.80
N PRO A 124 24.56 -18.83 26.41
CA PRO A 124 23.77 -17.67 25.97
C PRO A 124 24.23 -17.08 24.63
N MET A 125 25.49 -17.30 24.23
CA MET A 125 26.08 -16.66 23.06
C MET A 125 25.38 -17.06 21.73
N PRO A 126 25.11 -18.33 21.41
CA PRO A 126 24.40 -18.71 20.18
C PRO A 126 22.99 -18.13 20.13
N PHE A 127 22.27 -18.14 21.25
CA PHE A 127 20.96 -17.52 21.37
C PHE A 127 21.02 -16.03 21.03
N SER A 128 21.93 -15.28 21.67
CA SER A 128 22.07 -13.82 21.44
C SER A 128 22.43 -13.47 19.99
N LEU A 129 23.32 -14.26 19.36
CA LEU A 129 23.71 -14.05 17.97
C LEU A 129 22.53 -14.29 17.01
N LEU A 130 21.75 -15.35 17.21
CA LEU A 130 20.56 -15.65 16.39
C LEU A 130 19.47 -14.60 16.58
N LEU A 131 19.29 -14.12 17.80
CA LEU A 131 18.33 -13.04 18.10
C LEU A 131 18.72 -11.76 17.36
N LEU A 132 20.00 -11.35 17.43
CA LEU A 132 20.48 -10.16 16.71
C LEU A 132 20.36 -10.32 15.20
N LEU A 133 20.67 -11.49 14.66
CA LEU A 133 20.52 -11.77 13.23
C LEU A 133 19.06 -11.71 12.81
N GLY A 134 18.14 -12.28 13.58
CA GLY A 134 16.73 -12.20 13.31
C GLY A 134 16.18 -10.76 13.41
N LEU A 135 16.59 -10.01 14.42
CA LEU A 135 16.19 -8.61 14.60
C LEU A 135 16.66 -7.72 13.44
N SER A 136 17.82 -7.99 12.85
CA SER A 136 18.32 -7.23 11.69
C SER A 136 17.38 -7.31 10.48
N GLY A 137 16.78 -8.47 10.22
CA GLY A 137 15.80 -8.64 9.14
C GLY A 137 14.47 -7.89 9.40
N PHE A 138 14.07 -7.82 10.66
CA PHE A 138 12.92 -7.00 11.08
C PHE A 138 13.18 -5.51 10.84
N ILE A 139 14.34 -5.00 11.26
CA ILE A 139 14.75 -3.62 11.01
C ILE A 139 14.80 -3.31 9.51
N ALA A 140 15.36 -4.21 8.69
CA ALA A 140 15.41 -4.06 7.24
C ALA A 140 14.00 -3.90 6.64
N ARG A 141 13.01 -4.67 7.11
CA ARG A 141 11.62 -4.52 6.69
C ARG A 141 11.03 -3.17 7.07
N MET A 142 11.29 -2.68 8.28
CA MET A 142 10.86 -1.34 8.71
C MET A 142 11.45 -0.24 7.83
N MET A 143 12.73 -0.35 7.47
CA MET A 143 13.38 0.63 6.58
C MET A 143 12.73 0.67 5.19
N VAL A 144 12.31 -0.47 4.63
CA VAL A 144 11.58 -0.50 3.35
C VAL A 144 10.27 0.26 3.45
N HIS A 145 9.52 0.12 4.54
CA HIS A 145 8.29 0.89 4.74
C HIS A 145 8.56 2.39 4.80
N ALA A 146 9.63 2.81 5.48
CA ALA A 146 10.03 4.23 5.54
C ALA A 146 10.42 4.80 4.17
N VAL A 147 11.14 4.03 3.36
CA VAL A 147 11.51 4.43 1.98
C VAL A 147 10.30 4.44 1.04
N THR A 148 9.32 3.57 1.27
CA THR A 148 8.10 3.50 0.45
C THR A 148 7.17 4.68 0.70
N LEU A 149 7.13 5.21 1.92
CA LEU A 149 6.20 6.27 2.32
C LEU A 149 6.23 7.51 1.41
N PRO A 150 7.36 8.10 1.02
CA PRO A 150 7.40 9.23 0.09
C PRO A 150 6.81 8.91 -1.28
N ILE A 151 6.92 7.67 -1.75
CA ILE A 151 6.37 7.21 -3.04
C ILE A 151 4.84 7.20 -2.97
N GLU A 152 4.29 6.68 -1.87
CA GLU A 152 2.85 6.63 -1.62
C GLU A 152 2.24 8.03 -1.49
N PHE A 153 2.94 8.93 -0.78
CA PHE A 153 2.51 10.33 -0.68
C PHE A 153 2.54 11.05 -2.03
N ASP A 154 3.55 10.81 -2.86
CA ASP A 154 3.63 11.38 -4.19
C ASP A 154 2.51 10.84 -5.10
N ALA A 155 2.25 9.53 -5.11
CA ALA A 155 1.13 8.93 -5.85
C ALA A 155 -0.21 9.50 -5.43
N SER A 156 -0.44 9.70 -4.12
CA SER A 156 -1.69 10.20 -3.55
C SER A 156 -1.89 11.71 -3.77
N PHE A 157 -0.89 12.53 -3.39
CA PHE A 157 -1.07 13.98 -3.24
C PHE A 157 -0.44 14.78 -4.36
N SER A 158 0.60 14.26 -5.03
CA SER A 158 1.22 14.92 -6.19
C SER A 158 0.64 14.44 -7.52
N LYS A 159 -0.02 13.28 -7.55
CA LYS A 159 -0.62 12.69 -8.76
C LYS A 159 -2.15 12.58 -8.62
N ALA A 160 -2.66 11.63 -7.82
CA ALA A 160 -4.08 11.29 -7.77
C ALA A 160 -4.99 12.47 -7.39
N LEU A 161 -4.71 13.20 -6.33
CA LEU A 161 -5.57 14.29 -5.86
C LEU A 161 -5.64 15.45 -6.85
N PRO A 162 -4.52 16.01 -7.39
CA PRO A 162 -4.57 17.03 -8.43
C PRO A 162 -5.30 16.55 -9.69
N LEU A 163 -5.05 15.32 -10.10
CA LEU A 163 -5.65 14.70 -11.27
C LEU A 163 -7.19 14.62 -11.16
N LEU A 164 -7.69 14.21 -9.98
CA LEU A 164 -9.12 14.16 -9.72
C LEU A 164 -9.77 15.55 -9.66
N ARG A 165 -9.05 16.54 -9.12
CA ARG A 165 -9.51 17.92 -9.02
C ARG A 165 -9.52 18.63 -10.37
N GLU A 166 -8.39 18.58 -11.09
CA GLU A 166 -8.21 19.28 -12.37
C GLU A 166 -9.03 18.66 -13.50
N GLY A 167 -9.28 17.34 -13.41
CA GLY A 167 -10.15 16.62 -14.33
C GLY A 167 -11.64 16.78 -14.03
N GLU A 168 -12.00 17.50 -12.96
CA GLU A 168 -13.39 17.68 -12.49
C GLU A 168 -14.12 16.35 -12.20
N TYR A 169 -13.34 15.28 -11.89
CA TYR A 169 -13.93 13.98 -11.55
C TYR A 169 -14.55 13.96 -10.16
N ILE A 170 -14.20 14.92 -9.31
CA ILE A 170 -14.77 15.10 -7.97
C ILE A 170 -15.21 16.54 -7.76
N SER A 171 -16.30 16.72 -7.03
CA SER A 171 -16.73 18.05 -6.63
C SER A 171 -15.83 18.63 -5.53
N GLN A 172 -15.77 19.95 -5.42
CA GLN A 172 -14.98 20.65 -4.40
C GLN A 172 -15.42 20.25 -2.97
N SER A 173 -16.68 19.89 -2.75
CA SER A 173 -17.18 19.40 -1.46
C SER A 173 -16.63 18.00 -1.11
N ASN A 174 -16.25 17.19 -2.09
CA ASN A 174 -15.74 15.83 -1.92
C ASN A 174 -14.20 15.76 -1.80
N GLU A 175 -13.49 16.83 -2.15
CA GLU A 175 -12.02 16.89 -2.13
C GLU A 175 -11.43 16.49 -0.76
N LYS A 176 -12.03 16.97 0.34
CA LYS A 176 -11.59 16.60 1.70
C LYS A 176 -11.77 15.11 1.98
N ALA A 177 -12.88 14.52 1.53
CA ALA A 177 -13.15 13.10 1.72
C ALA A 177 -12.19 12.24 0.91
N VAL A 178 -11.93 12.60 -0.35
CA VAL A 178 -10.91 11.98 -1.20
C VAL A 178 -9.53 12.09 -0.55
N GLY A 179 -9.15 13.27 -0.07
CA GLY A 179 -7.88 13.46 0.64
C GLY A 179 -7.72 12.56 1.87
N HIS A 180 -8.81 12.25 2.59
CA HIS A 180 -8.78 11.29 3.69
C HIS A 180 -8.57 9.85 3.21
N VAL A 181 -9.23 9.44 2.13
CA VAL A 181 -9.05 8.10 1.53
C VAL A 181 -7.61 7.94 1.04
N LEU A 182 -7.10 8.90 0.27
CA LEU A 182 -5.73 8.90 -0.25
C LEU A 182 -4.68 8.90 0.88
N ARG A 183 -4.95 9.64 1.98
CA ARG A 183 -4.08 9.59 3.16
C ARG A 183 -4.11 8.22 3.83
N ALA A 184 -5.28 7.59 3.93
CA ALA A 184 -5.38 6.23 4.45
C ALA A 184 -4.60 5.24 3.58
N ALA A 185 -4.73 5.33 2.24
CA ALA A 185 -3.97 4.52 1.30
C ALA A 185 -2.45 4.71 1.48
N ALA A 186 -1.97 5.97 1.49
CA ALA A 186 -0.55 6.28 1.68
C ALA A 186 0.00 5.82 3.04
N LEU A 187 -0.82 5.81 4.10
CA LEU A 187 -0.42 5.40 5.45
C LEU A 187 -0.61 3.90 5.71
N THR A 188 -1.13 3.11 4.77
CA THR A 188 -1.31 1.66 4.95
C THR A 188 0.01 0.98 5.30
N TYR A 189 1.12 1.41 4.69
CA TYR A 189 2.46 0.89 4.98
C TYR A 189 2.97 1.26 6.38
N VAL A 190 2.59 2.44 6.89
CA VAL A 190 2.93 2.87 8.26
C VAL A 190 2.14 2.05 9.27
N SER A 191 0.85 1.83 9.05
CA SER A 191 0.02 1.01 9.93
C SER A 191 0.49 -0.45 9.94
N ALA A 192 0.90 -1.01 8.80
CA ALA A 192 1.48 -2.34 8.72
C ALA A 192 2.80 -2.44 9.51
N ALA A 193 3.67 -1.42 9.42
CA ALA A 193 4.90 -1.36 10.20
C ALA A 193 4.64 -1.26 11.70
N LEU A 194 3.68 -0.44 12.12
CA LEU A 194 3.28 -0.30 13.53
C LEU A 194 2.60 -1.55 14.07
N CYS A 195 1.78 -2.23 13.27
CA CYS A 195 1.14 -3.48 13.65
C CYS A 195 2.17 -4.58 13.93
N LEU A 196 3.26 -4.63 13.16
CA LEU A 196 4.37 -5.55 13.40
C LEU A 196 5.10 -5.27 14.74
N LEU A 197 5.19 -4.01 15.16
CA LEU A 197 5.75 -3.65 16.47
C LEU A 197 4.81 -4.08 17.60
N TYR A 198 3.50 -3.86 17.43
CA TYR A 198 2.51 -4.15 18.48
C TYR A 198 2.29 -5.66 18.69
N THR A 199 2.36 -6.47 17.62
CA THR A 199 2.23 -7.94 17.74
C THR A 199 3.45 -8.59 18.38
N SER A 200 4.60 -7.92 18.40
CA SER A 200 5.80 -8.37 19.12
C SER A 200 5.62 -8.23 20.64
N ASP A 201 4.95 -7.16 21.10
CA ASP A 201 4.74 -6.91 22.54
C ASP A 201 3.64 -7.81 23.14
N ALA A 202 2.70 -8.28 22.33
CA ALA A 202 1.60 -9.17 22.78
C ALA A 202 2.01 -10.65 22.89
N ALA A 203 3.22 -11.01 22.52
CA ALA A 203 3.76 -12.36 22.68
C ALA A 203 4.52 -12.58 23.98
N ASP A 204 4.68 -11.50 24.80
CA ASP A 204 5.43 -11.49 26.06
C ASP A 204 4.50 -11.42 27.30
N GLU A 205 3.16 -11.51 27.13
CA GLU A 205 2.18 -11.71 28.21
C GLU A 205 1.60 -13.14 28.17
#